data_7c0ca9ff10712a0cdd52d4acc790bb48
#
_entry.id   7c0ca9ff10712a0cdd52d4acc790bb48
#
_cell.length_a   1.000
_cell.length_b   1.000
_cell.length_c   1.000
_cell.angle_alpha   90.00
_cell.angle_beta   90.00
_cell.angle_gamma   90.00
#
_symmetry.space_group_name_H-M   'P 1'
#
loop_
_entity.id
_entity.type
_entity.pdbx_description
1 polymer ?
#
loop_
_entity_poly.entity_id
_entity_poly.type
_entity_poly.pdbx_seq_one_letter_code
_entity_poly.pdbx_strand_id
1 'polypeptide(L)'
;YTILILVIGAGALIITFGVPATALAALGGGAGVGLAFGTQNIAQNFFSGFMLFFNRPFKEGDWISTDGMEGTVENIGWYHTRLRTFDRRPMYIPNAVFATNSIINPGQMYNRRILANIGLRYEDIMVMDIITQKVRELLENHPAIDQEQIILVNFNSWESSSLNLQVYCFTKTTNWQDYLDIQQDVFLQIAAIVKSNNADFAFDCTTLY
;
A
#
# COMPACT_ATOMS: atom_id res chain seq x y z
N TYR A 1 13.80 40.24 -9.23
CA TYR A 1 13.48 41.63 -9.61
C TYR A 1 14.30 42.09 -10.79
N THR A 2 15.65 41.99 -10.73
CA THR A 2 16.55 42.47 -11.76
C THR A 2 16.31 41.89 -13.15
N ILE A 3 16.08 40.55 -13.24
CA ILE A 3 15.78 39.88 -14.51
C ILE A 3 14.47 40.36 -15.12
N LEU A 4 13.45 40.56 -14.31
CA LEU A 4 12.13 41.03 -14.78
C LEU A 4 12.23 42.47 -15.32
N ILE A 5 12.95 43.34 -14.62
CA ILE A 5 13.22 44.73 -15.05
C ILE A 5 14.01 44.75 -16.35
N LEU A 6 15.04 43.89 -16.49
CA LEU A 6 15.82 43.78 -17.71
C LEU A 6 15.00 43.31 -18.91
N VAL A 7 14.09 42.30 -18.71
CA VAL A 7 13.22 41.79 -19.77
C VAL A 7 12.22 42.87 -20.21
N ILE A 8 11.59 43.57 -19.28
CA ILE A 8 10.67 44.67 -19.57
C ILE A 8 11.39 45.83 -20.26
N GLY A 9 12.56 46.21 -19.75
CA GLY A 9 13.38 47.28 -20.32
C GLY A 9 13.88 46.95 -21.74
N ALA A 10 14.32 45.73 -21.96
CA ALA A 10 14.69 45.28 -23.31
C ALA A 10 13.48 45.28 -24.27
N GLY A 11 12.30 44.85 -23.82
CA GLY A 11 11.07 44.91 -24.62
C GLY A 11 10.69 46.36 -24.99
N ALA A 12 10.78 47.30 -24.03
CA ALA A 12 10.52 48.70 -24.29
C ALA A 12 11.51 49.31 -25.30
N LEU A 13 12.78 48.97 -25.18
CA LEU A 13 13.84 49.42 -26.15
C LEU A 13 13.53 48.86 -27.56
N ILE A 14 13.17 47.61 -27.71
CA ILE A 14 12.88 46.99 -29.02
C ILE A 14 11.70 47.70 -29.69
N ILE A 15 10.69 48.15 -28.94
CA ILE A 15 9.56 48.93 -29.47
C ILE A 15 10.02 50.27 -30.05
N THR A 16 11.01 50.94 -29.39
CA THR A 16 11.55 52.23 -29.91
C THR A 16 12.29 52.06 -31.23
N PHE A 17 12.80 50.87 -31.53
CA PHE A 17 13.40 50.52 -32.81
C PHE A 17 12.37 50.13 -33.90
N GLY A 18 11.05 50.32 -33.68
CA GLY A 18 10.02 50.15 -34.66
C GLY A 18 9.45 48.76 -34.77
N VAL A 19 9.80 47.83 -33.87
CA VAL A 19 9.19 46.49 -33.82
C VAL A 19 7.76 46.62 -33.29
N PRO A 20 6.74 46.07 -34.00
CA PRO A 20 5.37 46.14 -33.58
C PRO A 20 5.14 45.44 -32.23
N ALA A 21 4.44 46.07 -31.29
CA ALA A 21 4.13 45.48 -30.00
C ALA A 21 3.43 44.13 -30.11
N THR A 22 2.65 43.89 -31.19
CA THR A 22 2.02 42.62 -31.48
C THR A 22 3.00 41.49 -31.77
N ALA A 23 4.13 41.79 -32.42
CA ALA A 23 5.19 40.80 -32.67
C ALA A 23 5.89 40.39 -31.34
N LEU A 24 6.17 41.37 -30.48
CA LEU A 24 6.71 41.09 -29.14
C LEU A 24 5.74 40.33 -28.27
N ALA A 25 4.44 40.65 -28.33
CA ALA A 25 3.41 39.91 -27.61
C ALA A 25 3.29 38.46 -28.09
N ALA A 26 3.40 38.24 -29.43
CA ALA A 26 3.40 36.89 -29.97
C ALA A 26 4.64 36.06 -29.53
N LEU A 27 5.83 36.67 -29.60
CA LEU A 27 7.06 36.03 -29.13
C LEU A 27 7.06 35.76 -27.61
N GLY A 28 6.64 36.75 -26.82
CA GLY A 28 6.52 36.62 -25.37
C GLY A 28 5.46 35.60 -24.94
N GLY A 29 4.33 35.57 -25.64
CA GLY A 29 3.30 34.56 -25.45
C GLY A 29 3.77 33.15 -25.79
N GLY A 30 4.45 32.96 -26.92
CA GLY A 30 5.04 31.69 -27.31
C GLY A 30 6.11 31.22 -26.32
N ALA A 31 7.02 32.12 -25.91
CA ALA A 31 8.03 31.83 -24.90
C ALA A 31 7.39 31.51 -23.53
N GLY A 32 6.33 32.24 -23.13
CA GLY A 32 5.58 31.99 -21.91
C GLY A 32 4.94 30.61 -21.88
N VAL A 33 4.30 30.21 -22.99
CA VAL A 33 3.72 28.86 -23.13
C VAL A 33 4.82 27.81 -23.07
N GLY A 34 5.96 27.98 -23.76
CA GLY A 34 7.09 27.07 -23.69
C GLY A 34 7.65 26.90 -22.29
N LEU A 35 7.81 28.01 -21.54
CA LEU A 35 8.25 27.98 -20.14
C LEU A 35 7.21 27.29 -19.24
N ALA A 36 5.92 27.54 -19.46
CA ALA A 36 4.84 26.90 -18.69
C ALA A 36 4.88 25.37 -18.83
N PHE A 37 5.00 24.86 -20.05
CA PHE A 37 5.18 23.42 -20.28
C PHE A 37 6.50 22.89 -19.71
N GLY A 38 7.59 23.63 -19.86
CA GLY A 38 8.90 23.24 -19.31
C GLY A 38 8.95 23.15 -17.79
N THR A 39 8.13 23.96 -17.09
CA THR A 39 8.08 23.98 -15.62
C THR A 39 6.89 23.21 -15.03
N GLN A 40 6.02 22.65 -15.84
CA GLN A 40 4.79 21.98 -15.43
C GLN A 40 5.02 20.90 -14.36
N ASN A 41 6.00 20.03 -14.56
CA ASN A 41 6.32 18.96 -13.62
C ASN A 41 6.82 19.50 -12.27
N ILE A 42 7.58 20.60 -12.29
CA ILE A 42 8.08 21.23 -11.06
C ILE A 42 6.90 21.80 -10.28
N ALA A 43 6.03 22.55 -10.96
CA ALA A 43 4.84 23.11 -10.34
C ALA A 43 3.92 22.04 -9.78
N GLN A 44 3.68 20.95 -10.54
CA GLN A 44 2.85 19.84 -10.10
C GLN A 44 3.37 19.21 -8.80
N ASN A 45 4.67 18.91 -8.73
CA ASN A 45 5.26 18.33 -7.53
C ASN A 45 5.22 19.27 -6.33
N PHE A 46 5.44 20.56 -6.55
CA PHE A 46 5.35 21.58 -5.51
C PHE A 46 3.92 21.70 -4.95
N PHE A 47 2.92 21.84 -5.82
CA PHE A 47 1.52 21.92 -5.39
C PHE A 47 1.04 20.63 -4.73
N SER A 48 1.47 19.46 -5.23
CA SER A 48 1.17 18.19 -4.59
C SER A 48 1.78 18.09 -3.19
N GLY A 49 3.04 18.53 -3.01
CA GLY A 49 3.68 18.59 -1.69
C GLY A 49 2.93 19.51 -0.71
N PHE A 50 2.46 20.65 -1.20
CA PHE A 50 1.63 21.55 -0.42
C PHE A 50 0.30 20.88 0.00
N MET A 51 -0.37 20.18 -0.92
CA MET A 51 -1.62 19.45 -0.61
C MET A 51 -1.39 18.30 0.38
N LEU A 52 -0.27 17.58 0.29
CA LEU A 52 0.10 16.55 1.28
C LEU A 52 0.26 17.15 2.68
N PHE A 53 0.85 18.34 2.77
CA PHE A 53 1.01 19.03 4.06
C PHE A 53 -0.33 19.44 4.68
N PHE A 54 -1.32 19.87 3.89
CA PHE A 54 -2.64 20.27 4.37
C PHE A 54 -3.56 19.08 4.64
N ASN A 55 -3.72 18.18 3.67
CA ASN A 55 -4.67 17.06 3.76
C ASN A 55 -4.16 15.90 4.63
N ARG A 56 -2.86 15.76 4.76
CA ARG A 56 -2.17 14.75 5.59
C ARG A 56 -2.74 13.33 5.45
N PRO A 57 -2.84 12.79 4.23
CA PRO A 57 -3.30 11.41 4.04
C PRO A 57 -2.37 10.39 4.75
N PHE A 58 -1.14 10.80 4.99
CA PHE A 58 -0.13 10.13 5.81
C PHE A 58 0.78 11.17 6.49
N LYS A 59 1.55 10.77 7.47
CA LYS A 59 2.51 11.58 8.23
C LYS A 59 3.85 10.87 8.33
N GLU A 60 4.86 11.62 8.77
CA GLU A 60 6.17 11.06 9.10
C GLU A 60 6.01 9.98 10.18
N GLY A 61 6.63 8.82 9.93
CA GLY A 61 6.50 7.60 10.73
C GLY A 61 5.45 6.61 10.23
N ASP A 62 4.51 7.01 9.38
CA ASP A 62 3.53 6.07 8.82
C ASP A 62 4.21 5.13 7.80
N TRP A 63 3.80 3.88 7.81
CA TRP A 63 4.09 2.96 6.72
C TRP A 63 3.04 3.12 5.64
N ILE A 64 3.46 3.41 4.42
CA ILE A 64 2.57 3.59 3.27
C ILE A 64 2.98 2.73 2.08
N SER A 65 2.00 2.42 1.24
CA SER A 65 2.21 1.79 -0.06
C SER A 65 1.49 2.56 -1.15
N THR A 66 2.15 2.78 -2.27
CA THR A 66 1.61 3.41 -3.47
C THR A 66 2.29 2.84 -4.71
N ASP A 67 1.51 2.42 -5.71
CA ASP A 67 2.02 1.90 -7.00
C ASP A 67 3.10 0.80 -6.85
N GLY A 68 2.92 -0.11 -5.90
CA GLY A 68 3.88 -1.19 -5.60
C GLY A 68 5.14 -0.75 -4.85
N MET A 69 5.30 0.54 -4.59
CA MET A 69 6.36 1.09 -3.74
C MET A 69 5.87 1.16 -2.31
N GLU A 70 6.66 0.67 -1.35
CA GLU A 70 6.29 0.71 0.06
C GLU A 70 7.45 1.06 0.97
N GLY A 71 7.14 1.70 2.09
CA GLY A 71 8.11 2.08 3.09
C GLY A 71 7.54 2.99 4.16
N THR A 72 8.36 3.26 5.18
CA THR A 72 8.03 4.21 6.25
C THR A 72 8.39 5.62 5.81
N VAL A 73 7.47 6.55 5.96
CA VAL A 73 7.68 7.98 5.65
C VAL A 73 8.71 8.56 6.62
N GLU A 74 9.84 9.04 6.09
CA GLU A 74 10.85 9.73 6.89
C GLU A 74 10.69 11.24 6.87
N ASN A 75 10.36 11.78 5.69
CA ASN A 75 10.21 13.23 5.52
C ASN A 75 9.33 13.55 4.31
N ILE A 76 8.47 14.55 4.45
CA ILE A 76 7.62 15.09 3.39
C ILE A 76 8.22 16.44 2.97
N GLY A 77 8.95 16.44 1.85
CA GLY A 77 9.54 17.66 1.29
C GLY A 77 8.60 18.38 0.31
N TRP A 78 9.05 19.55 -0.18
CA TRP A 78 8.27 20.35 -1.13
C TRP A 78 8.11 19.73 -2.51
N TYR A 79 9.10 18.93 -2.95
CA TYR A 79 9.14 18.34 -4.27
C TYR A 79 9.01 16.81 -4.25
N HIS A 80 9.60 16.16 -3.26
CA HIS A 80 9.57 14.72 -3.08
C HIS A 80 9.37 14.34 -1.61
N THR A 81 8.74 13.21 -1.40
CA THR A 81 8.65 12.54 -0.10
C THR A 81 9.69 11.44 -0.03
N ARG A 82 10.42 11.37 1.09
CA ARG A 82 11.41 10.32 1.34
C ARG A 82 10.79 9.22 2.19
N LEU A 83 10.86 8.00 1.67
CA LEU A 83 10.48 6.78 2.38
C LEU A 83 11.74 5.98 2.74
N ARG A 84 11.63 5.17 3.78
CA ARG A 84 12.59 4.13 4.14
C ARG A 84 11.97 2.77 3.86
N THR A 85 12.56 2.01 2.91
CA THR A 85 12.11 0.66 2.60
C THR A 85 12.43 -0.32 3.74
N PHE A 86 11.86 -1.53 3.71
CA PHE A 86 12.12 -2.55 4.74
C PHE A 86 13.59 -2.98 4.81
N ASP A 87 14.30 -2.98 3.68
CA ASP A 87 15.75 -3.24 3.61
C ASP A 87 16.61 -1.99 3.90
N ARG A 88 16.00 -0.98 4.54
CA ARG A 88 16.66 0.23 5.02
C ARG A 88 17.19 1.19 3.96
N ARG A 89 16.85 1.02 2.69
CA ARG A 89 17.23 1.96 1.63
C ARG A 89 16.33 3.19 1.62
N PRO A 90 16.88 4.41 1.37
CA PRO A 90 16.05 5.58 1.14
C PRO A 90 15.44 5.50 -0.26
N MET A 91 14.16 5.81 -0.37
CA MET A 91 13.43 5.93 -1.62
C MET A 91 12.82 7.33 -1.71
N TYR A 92 13.02 8.00 -2.84
CA TYR A 92 12.53 9.35 -3.09
C TYR A 92 11.41 9.30 -4.11
N ILE A 93 10.21 9.63 -3.69
CA ILE A 93 9.01 9.61 -4.54
C ILE A 93 8.60 11.06 -4.83
N PRO A 94 8.52 11.49 -6.11
CA PRO A 94 7.99 12.79 -6.46
C PRO A 94 6.56 12.97 -5.91
N ASN A 95 6.24 14.12 -5.33
CA ASN A 95 4.95 14.33 -4.67
C ASN A 95 3.75 14.22 -5.62
N ALA A 96 3.94 14.49 -6.91
CA ALA A 96 2.93 14.32 -7.94
C ALA A 96 2.39 12.90 -8.03
N VAL A 97 3.19 11.87 -7.68
CA VAL A 97 2.78 10.46 -7.65
C VAL A 97 1.63 10.26 -6.67
N PHE A 98 1.71 10.89 -5.50
CA PHE A 98 0.67 10.80 -4.47
C PHE A 98 -0.62 11.56 -4.82
N ALA A 99 -0.56 12.48 -5.77
CA ALA A 99 -1.74 13.20 -6.26
C ALA A 99 -2.49 12.42 -7.35
N THR A 100 -1.83 11.47 -8.02
CA THR A 100 -2.40 10.73 -9.15
C THR A 100 -2.69 9.27 -8.83
N ASN A 101 -1.99 8.69 -7.85
CA ASN A 101 -2.10 7.27 -7.50
C ASN A 101 -2.81 7.07 -6.16
N SER A 102 -3.39 5.88 -5.99
CA SER A 102 -3.99 5.49 -4.72
C SER A 102 -2.90 5.29 -3.66
N ILE A 103 -3.19 5.72 -2.44
CA ILE A 103 -2.32 5.55 -1.28
C ILE A 103 -2.99 4.57 -0.33
N ILE A 104 -2.29 3.51 0.03
CA ILE A 104 -2.67 2.61 1.12
C ILE A 104 -1.81 2.99 2.31
N ASN A 105 -2.45 3.25 3.46
CA ASN A 105 -1.76 3.59 4.70
C ASN A 105 -1.98 2.52 5.78
N PRO A 106 -1.18 1.44 5.79
CA PRO A 106 -1.25 0.42 6.84
C PRO A 106 -0.89 0.96 8.24
N GLY A 107 -0.22 2.13 8.32
CA GLY A 107 0.05 2.80 9.60
C GLY A 107 -1.21 3.27 10.32
N GLN A 108 -2.34 3.39 9.60
CA GLN A 108 -3.65 3.81 10.13
C GLN A 108 -4.67 2.65 10.15
N MET A 109 -4.23 1.40 10.01
CA MET A 109 -5.14 0.26 10.11
C MET A 109 -5.67 0.11 11.55
N TYR A 110 -6.89 -0.40 11.69
CA TYR A 110 -7.50 -0.70 12.99
C TYR A 110 -7.09 -2.08 13.51
N ASN A 111 -6.98 -3.04 12.60
CA ASN A 111 -6.71 -4.45 12.89
C ASN A 111 -5.80 -5.03 11.80
N ARG A 112 -5.07 -6.11 12.13
CA ARG A 112 -4.37 -6.91 11.12
C ARG A 112 -5.16 -8.16 10.78
N ARG A 113 -5.28 -8.43 9.49
CA ARG A 113 -5.99 -9.59 8.98
C ARG A 113 -5.08 -10.81 8.94
N ILE A 114 -5.55 -11.92 9.49
CA ILE A 114 -5.04 -13.27 9.22
C ILE A 114 -5.91 -13.85 8.10
N LEU A 115 -5.30 -14.15 6.97
CA LEU A 115 -5.92 -14.85 5.86
C LEU A 115 -5.00 -16.00 5.47
N ALA A 116 -5.46 -17.22 5.66
CA ALA A 116 -4.70 -18.42 5.34
C ALA A 116 -5.59 -19.49 4.71
N ASN A 117 -5.04 -20.22 3.76
CA ASN A 117 -5.63 -21.44 3.23
C ASN A 117 -4.79 -22.62 3.75
N ILE A 118 -5.44 -23.52 4.45
CA ILE A 118 -4.82 -24.70 5.05
C ILE A 118 -5.26 -25.91 4.24
N GLY A 119 -4.31 -26.53 3.54
CA GLY A 119 -4.57 -27.70 2.72
C GLY A 119 -4.61 -28.97 3.56
N LEU A 120 -5.74 -29.70 3.55
CA LEU A 120 -5.89 -31.03 4.15
C LEU A 120 -5.95 -32.08 3.05
N ARG A 121 -5.66 -33.36 3.41
CA ARG A 121 -5.72 -34.45 2.45
C ARG A 121 -7.15 -34.74 2.00
N TYR A 122 -7.30 -35.26 0.79
CA TYR A 122 -8.63 -35.70 0.28
C TYR A 122 -9.27 -36.78 1.13
N GLU A 123 -8.46 -37.63 1.74
CA GLU A 123 -8.95 -38.73 2.64
C GLU A 123 -9.64 -38.16 3.89
N ASP A 124 -9.31 -36.94 4.28
CA ASP A 124 -9.80 -36.29 5.50
C ASP A 124 -11.10 -35.53 5.31
N ILE A 125 -11.75 -35.64 4.12
CA ILE A 125 -13.02 -34.95 3.81
C ILE A 125 -14.13 -35.21 4.85
N MET A 126 -14.20 -36.40 5.40
CA MET A 126 -15.23 -36.79 6.36
C MET A 126 -15.11 -36.08 7.71
N VAL A 127 -13.89 -35.59 8.05
CA VAL A 127 -13.63 -34.88 9.30
C VAL A 127 -13.53 -33.37 9.09
N MET A 128 -13.63 -32.88 7.85
CA MET A 128 -13.49 -31.47 7.49
C MET A 128 -14.46 -30.58 8.26
N ASP A 129 -15.71 -30.99 8.39
CA ASP A 129 -16.72 -30.21 9.12
C ASP A 129 -16.37 -30.07 10.61
N ILE A 130 -15.93 -31.16 11.23
CA ILE A 130 -15.51 -31.17 12.64
C ILE A 130 -14.31 -30.26 12.86
N ILE A 131 -13.31 -30.31 11.94
CA ILE A 131 -12.13 -29.46 12.00
C ILE A 131 -12.54 -27.99 11.84
N THR A 132 -13.41 -27.70 10.87
CA THR A 132 -13.91 -26.35 10.61
C THR A 132 -14.58 -25.74 11.85
N GLN A 133 -15.45 -26.52 12.51
CA GLN A 133 -16.13 -26.07 13.73
C GLN A 133 -15.15 -25.82 14.88
N LYS A 134 -14.23 -26.75 15.14
CA LYS A 134 -13.21 -26.60 16.20
C LYS A 134 -12.28 -25.43 15.97
N VAL A 135 -11.88 -25.19 14.71
CA VAL A 135 -11.04 -24.02 14.37
C VAL A 135 -11.84 -22.72 14.56
N ARG A 136 -13.13 -22.70 14.22
CA ARG A 136 -13.99 -21.56 14.49
C ARG A 136 -14.11 -21.27 15.98
N GLU A 137 -14.40 -22.29 16.80
CA GLU A 137 -14.47 -22.18 18.24
C GLU A 137 -13.13 -21.70 18.85
N LEU A 138 -12.02 -22.19 18.33
CA LEU A 138 -10.69 -21.71 18.71
C LEU A 138 -10.57 -20.20 18.50
N LEU A 139 -10.91 -19.70 17.32
CA LEU A 139 -10.77 -18.27 16.99
C LEU A 139 -11.75 -17.40 17.78
N GLU A 140 -12.98 -17.86 17.99
CA GLU A 140 -14.00 -17.16 18.79
C GLU A 140 -13.61 -17.04 20.26
N ASN A 141 -12.83 -17.97 20.79
CA ASN A 141 -12.35 -17.95 22.19
C ASN A 141 -10.93 -17.43 22.33
N HIS A 142 -10.24 -17.08 21.25
CA HIS A 142 -8.87 -16.65 21.28
C HIS A 142 -8.75 -15.19 21.77
N PRO A 143 -7.97 -14.90 22.84
CA PRO A 143 -7.96 -13.59 23.50
C PRO A 143 -7.42 -12.45 22.60
N ALA A 144 -6.52 -12.79 21.67
CA ALA A 144 -5.87 -11.82 20.78
C ALA A 144 -6.62 -11.60 19.46
N ILE A 145 -7.66 -12.40 19.17
CA ILE A 145 -8.53 -12.23 17.99
C ILE A 145 -9.65 -11.25 18.34
N ASP A 146 -9.94 -10.35 17.42
CA ASP A 146 -11.02 -9.37 17.59
C ASP A 146 -12.37 -10.01 17.28
N GLN A 147 -13.18 -10.15 18.31
CA GLN A 147 -14.51 -10.80 18.23
C GLN A 147 -15.60 -9.85 17.66
N GLU A 148 -15.31 -8.55 17.57
CA GLU A 148 -16.23 -7.58 16.95
C GLU A 148 -16.12 -7.62 15.41
N GLN A 149 -15.04 -8.20 14.90
CA GLN A 149 -14.81 -8.37 13.48
C GLN A 149 -15.26 -9.74 12.99
N ILE A 150 -15.45 -9.84 11.68
CA ILE A 150 -15.87 -11.08 11.05
C ILE A 150 -14.82 -12.19 11.24
N ILE A 151 -15.26 -13.37 11.66
CA ILE A 151 -14.47 -14.59 11.73
C ILE A 151 -15.10 -15.60 10.76
N LEU A 152 -14.33 -16.03 9.77
CA LEU A 152 -14.76 -17.02 8.80
C LEU A 152 -13.79 -18.20 8.80
N VAL A 153 -14.35 -19.38 8.94
CA VAL A 153 -13.63 -20.64 8.77
C VAL A 153 -14.50 -21.54 7.90
N ASN A 154 -14.05 -21.78 6.67
CA ASN A 154 -14.86 -22.52 5.71
C ASN A 154 -13.98 -23.39 4.81
N PHE A 155 -14.48 -24.55 4.46
CA PHE A 155 -13.97 -25.28 3.31
C PHE A 155 -14.38 -24.53 2.04
N ASN A 156 -13.40 -23.98 1.30
CA ASN A 156 -13.69 -23.05 0.22
C ASN A 156 -13.32 -23.54 -1.19
N SER A 157 -12.39 -24.47 -1.30
CA SER A 157 -11.96 -24.96 -2.62
C SER A 157 -11.37 -26.36 -2.59
N TRP A 158 -11.50 -27.02 -3.74
CA TRP A 158 -10.82 -28.25 -4.10
C TRP A 158 -9.61 -27.88 -4.96
N GLU A 159 -8.43 -28.20 -4.50
CA GLU A 159 -7.19 -27.99 -5.26
C GLU A 159 -6.71 -29.32 -5.84
N SER A 160 -5.67 -29.29 -6.68
CA SER A 160 -5.15 -30.50 -7.33
C SER A 160 -4.70 -31.59 -6.36
N SER A 161 -4.22 -31.23 -5.17
CA SER A 161 -3.69 -32.16 -4.16
C SER A 161 -4.20 -31.89 -2.75
N SER A 162 -5.12 -30.96 -2.55
CA SER A 162 -5.61 -30.56 -1.22
C SER A 162 -7.05 -30.11 -1.19
N LEU A 163 -7.63 -30.23 0.00
CA LEU A 163 -8.89 -29.61 0.41
C LEU A 163 -8.57 -28.36 1.20
N ASN A 164 -8.92 -27.18 0.70
CA ASN A 164 -8.54 -25.93 1.34
C ASN A 164 -9.56 -25.47 2.39
N LEU A 165 -9.10 -25.42 3.64
CA LEU A 165 -9.79 -24.75 4.73
C LEU A 165 -9.29 -23.31 4.79
N GLN A 166 -10.17 -22.36 4.47
CA GLN A 166 -9.87 -20.94 4.60
C GLN A 166 -10.12 -20.46 6.02
N VAL A 167 -9.13 -19.78 6.56
CA VAL A 167 -9.18 -19.06 7.84
C VAL A 167 -9.09 -17.57 7.56
N TYR A 168 -10.08 -16.83 8.04
CA TYR A 168 -10.14 -15.37 7.89
C TYR A 168 -10.56 -14.75 9.22
N CYS A 169 -9.71 -13.99 9.84
CA CYS A 169 -9.97 -13.27 11.08
C CYS A 169 -9.09 -12.05 11.23
N PHE A 170 -9.33 -11.27 12.28
CA PHE A 170 -8.57 -10.06 12.58
C PHE A 170 -7.98 -10.11 13.98
N THR A 171 -6.76 -9.65 14.13
CA THR A 171 -6.12 -9.47 15.44
C THR A 171 -6.49 -8.13 16.05
N LYS A 172 -6.50 -8.02 17.37
CA LYS A 172 -6.71 -6.75 18.09
C LYS A 172 -5.52 -5.79 17.96
N THR A 173 -4.33 -6.33 17.71
CA THR A 173 -3.10 -5.53 17.58
C THR A 173 -2.82 -5.14 16.15
N THR A 174 -2.24 -3.97 15.98
CA THR A 174 -1.66 -3.49 14.70
C THR A 174 -0.14 -3.62 14.68
N ASN A 175 0.50 -3.91 15.82
CA ASN A 175 1.94 -4.12 15.90
C ASN A 175 2.35 -5.33 15.05
N TRP A 176 3.40 -5.18 14.26
CA TRP A 176 3.83 -6.22 13.31
C TRP A 176 4.37 -7.47 14.02
N GLN A 177 5.17 -7.29 15.06
CA GLN A 177 5.77 -8.39 15.80
C GLN A 177 4.70 -9.18 16.56
N ASP A 178 3.85 -8.49 17.33
CA ASP A 178 2.76 -9.12 18.06
C ASP A 178 1.81 -9.88 17.13
N TYR A 179 1.54 -9.31 15.94
CA TYR A 179 0.73 -9.97 14.93
C TYR A 179 1.33 -11.29 14.46
N LEU A 180 2.64 -11.33 14.20
CA LEU A 180 3.33 -12.55 13.78
C LEU A 180 3.31 -13.62 14.87
N ASP A 181 3.49 -13.22 16.13
CA ASP A 181 3.42 -14.12 17.27
C ASP A 181 2.00 -14.72 17.45
N ILE A 182 0.96 -13.88 17.31
CA ILE A 182 -0.44 -14.33 17.33
C ILE A 182 -0.74 -15.26 16.15
N GLN A 183 -0.29 -14.91 14.96
CA GLN A 183 -0.48 -15.74 13.77
C GLN A 183 0.18 -17.11 13.94
N GLN A 184 1.40 -17.16 14.46
CA GLN A 184 2.09 -18.41 14.76
C GLN A 184 1.32 -19.25 15.79
N ASP A 185 0.85 -18.64 16.87
CA ASP A 185 0.09 -19.33 17.91
C ASP A 185 -1.21 -19.94 17.33
N VAL A 186 -1.97 -19.16 16.59
CA VAL A 186 -3.18 -19.62 15.89
C VAL A 186 -2.87 -20.79 14.96
N PHE A 187 -1.82 -20.72 14.17
CA PHE A 187 -1.46 -21.79 13.24
C PHE A 187 -1.04 -23.08 13.95
N LEU A 188 -0.29 -22.97 15.06
CA LEU A 188 0.09 -24.13 15.87
C LEU A 188 -1.12 -24.80 16.54
N GLN A 189 -2.06 -24.00 17.04
CA GLN A 189 -3.29 -24.53 17.61
C GLN A 189 -4.18 -25.19 16.55
N ILE A 190 -4.29 -24.64 15.34
CA ILE A 190 -4.97 -25.26 14.21
C ILE A 190 -4.29 -26.59 13.84
N ALA A 191 -2.96 -26.62 13.81
CA ALA A 191 -2.23 -27.86 13.54
C ALA A 191 -2.51 -28.95 14.58
N ALA A 192 -2.62 -28.57 15.85
CA ALA A 192 -3.01 -29.50 16.92
C ALA A 192 -4.44 -30.02 16.74
N ILE A 193 -5.40 -29.16 16.33
CA ILE A 193 -6.79 -29.58 16.01
C ILE A 193 -6.79 -30.58 14.85
N VAL A 194 -6.07 -30.32 13.76
CA VAL A 194 -5.97 -31.21 12.61
C VAL A 194 -5.46 -32.59 13.06
N LYS A 195 -4.33 -32.63 13.76
CA LYS A 195 -3.72 -33.89 14.24
C LYS A 195 -4.60 -34.63 15.23
N SER A 196 -5.28 -33.94 16.14
CA SER A 196 -6.18 -34.58 17.12
C SER A 196 -7.41 -35.22 16.49
N ASN A 197 -7.78 -34.86 15.27
CA ASN A 197 -8.86 -35.49 14.53
C ASN A 197 -8.38 -36.53 13.52
N ASN A 198 -7.14 -37.04 13.66
CA ASN A 198 -6.49 -38.02 12.77
C ASN A 198 -6.37 -37.53 11.32
N ALA A 199 -6.50 -36.25 11.06
CA ALA A 199 -6.27 -35.63 9.77
C ALA A 199 -4.80 -35.19 9.62
N ASP A 200 -4.40 -34.95 8.38
CA ASP A 200 -3.06 -34.46 8.08
C ASP A 200 -3.07 -33.39 7.00
N PHE A 201 -1.98 -32.62 6.97
CA PHE A 201 -1.79 -31.65 5.91
C PHE A 201 -1.52 -32.32 4.57
N ALA A 202 -2.02 -31.70 3.50
CA ALA A 202 -1.80 -32.18 2.16
C ALA A 202 -0.34 -31.97 1.73
N PHE A 203 0.22 -32.91 0.98
CA PHE A 203 1.46 -32.78 0.26
C PHE A 203 1.18 -32.80 -1.25
N ASP A 204 2.05 -32.17 -2.03
CA ASP A 204 1.95 -32.24 -3.48
C ASP A 204 2.11 -33.71 -3.93
N CYS A 205 1.09 -34.25 -4.56
CA CYS A 205 1.07 -35.60 -5.07
C CYS A 205 1.22 -35.59 -6.59
N THR A 206 2.27 -36.25 -7.11
CA THR A 206 2.43 -36.50 -8.54
C THR A 206 2.29 -38.00 -8.79
N THR A 207 1.29 -38.39 -9.59
CA THR A 207 1.20 -39.79 -10.04
C THR A 207 2.10 -39.97 -11.25
N LEU A 208 3.13 -40.81 -11.11
CA LEU A 208 3.97 -41.25 -12.23
C LEU A 208 3.29 -42.47 -12.86
N TYR A 209 2.92 -42.36 -14.13
CA TYR A 209 2.44 -43.48 -14.96
C TYR A 209 3.58 -44.16 -15.71
#